data_aa4437b216de401053ace488bcb918b6
#
_entry.id   aa4437b216de401053ace488bcb918b6
#
_cell.length_a   1.000
_cell.length_b   1.000
_cell.length_c   1.000
_cell.angle_alpha   90.00
_cell.angle_beta   90.00
_cell.angle_gamma   90.00
#
_symmetry.space_group_name_H-M   'P 1'
#
loop_
_entity.id
_entity.type
_entity.pdbx_description
1 polymer ?
#
loop_
_entity_poly.entity_id
_entity_poly.type
_entity_poly.pdbx_seq_one_letter_code
_entity_poly.pdbx_strand_id
1 'polypeptide(L)'
;MCKFNKPMIPADATADERRSLMFNALHSADLSEETEKKANLTYISWSQAWKVFKIFYPSATYKIFTNPNTGLPVFESEMGLMVHTSVQADGIEYEDWLPVMDYNNRAMKSVPYTIQVYDKQSKQYIEKRIEAATTFDCNSAIQRSMVRAIARHGLGLYIYNGFEHICDDSEQPTNNVTTQQKGNVNQPVQRQQNN
;
A
#
# COMPACT_ATOMS: atom_id res chain seq x y z
N MET A 1 -7.59 -29.61 2.82
CA MET A 1 -8.77 -28.72 2.78
C MET A 1 -8.32 -27.37 2.28
N CYS A 2 -9.06 -26.74 1.35
CA CYS A 2 -8.68 -25.40 0.90
C CYS A 2 -8.97 -24.42 2.05
N LYS A 3 -7.94 -23.69 2.51
CA LYS A 3 -8.03 -22.68 3.58
C LYS A 3 -8.97 -21.53 3.22
N PHE A 4 -9.07 -21.23 1.91
CA PHE A 4 -9.86 -20.14 1.37
C PHE A 4 -11.17 -20.66 0.79
N ASN A 5 -12.29 -20.19 1.31
CA ASN A 5 -13.62 -20.59 0.88
C ASN A 5 -14.28 -19.47 0.08
N LYS A 6 -14.77 -19.81 -1.11
CA LYS A 6 -15.65 -18.90 -1.84
C LYS A 6 -16.97 -18.73 -1.09
N PRO A 7 -17.58 -17.53 -1.11
CA PRO A 7 -18.89 -17.35 -0.54
C PRO A 7 -19.93 -18.13 -1.37
N MET A 8 -20.96 -18.62 -0.70
CA MET A 8 -22.13 -19.14 -1.39
C MET A 8 -22.91 -17.96 -1.95
N ILE A 9 -23.05 -17.91 -3.28
CA ILE A 9 -23.76 -16.85 -3.97
C ILE A 9 -25.15 -17.37 -4.33
N PRO A 10 -26.25 -16.72 -3.88
CA PRO A 10 -27.59 -17.08 -4.29
C PRO A 10 -27.76 -17.05 -5.80
N ALA A 11 -28.57 -17.95 -6.36
CA ALA A 11 -28.76 -18.05 -7.81
C ALA A 11 -29.47 -16.81 -8.40
N ASP A 12 -30.24 -16.11 -7.58
CA ASP A 12 -30.98 -14.89 -7.88
C ASP A 12 -30.24 -13.61 -7.48
N ALA A 13 -29.01 -13.72 -6.98
CA ALA A 13 -28.21 -12.55 -6.58
C ALA A 13 -27.93 -11.64 -7.78
N THR A 14 -28.15 -10.35 -7.58
CA THR A 14 -27.78 -9.30 -8.53
C THR A 14 -26.26 -9.23 -8.72
N ALA A 15 -25.80 -8.57 -9.76
CA ALA A 15 -24.37 -8.38 -10.00
C ALA A 15 -23.68 -7.65 -8.84
N ASP A 16 -24.34 -6.68 -8.23
CA ASP A 16 -23.78 -5.90 -7.11
C ASP A 16 -23.74 -6.69 -5.80
N GLU A 17 -24.76 -7.48 -5.52
CA GLU A 17 -24.76 -8.40 -4.37
C GLU A 17 -23.64 -9.46 -4.50
N ARG A 18 -23.49 -10.03 -5.70
CA ARG A 18 -22.41 -10.96 -6.00
C ARG A 18 -21.03 -10.34 -5.76
N ARG A 19 -20.80 -9.13 -6.27
CA ARG A 19 -19.54 -8.38 -6.08
C ARG A 19 -19.28 -8.08 -4.62
N SER A 20 -20.32 -7.65 -3.89
CA SER A 20 -20.20 -7.38 -2.45
C SER A 20 -19.84 -8.63 -1.66
N LEU A 21 -20.48 -9.77 -1.93
CA LEU A 21 -20.16 -11.04 -1.29
C LEU A 21 -18.72 -11.48 -1.57
N MET A 22 -18.28 -11.36 -2.82
CA MET A 22 -16.92 -11.71 -3.22
C MET A 22 -15.88 -10.78 -2.61
N PHE A 23 -16.12 -9.47 -2.60
CA PHE A 23 -15.23 -8.48 -1.97
C PHE A 23 -15.09 -8.77 -0.47
N ASN A 24 -16.19 -8.99 0.23
CA ASN A 24 -16.18 -9.27 1.67
C ASN A 24 -15.44 -10.59 1.98
N ALA A 25 -15.60 -11.61 1.15
CA ALA A 25 -14.89 -12.87 1.31
C ALA A 25 -13.37 -12.74 1.10
N LEU A 26 -12.95 -11.93 0.10
CA LEU A 26 -11.54 -11.60 -0.13
C LEU A 26 -10.97 -10.73 0.99
N HIS A 27 -11.73 -9.72 1.43
CA HIS A 27 -11.30 -8.79 2.47
C HIS A 27 -11.12 -9.46 3.83
N SER A 28 -11.97 -10.44 4.14
CA SER A 28 -11.90 -11.22 5.38
C SER A 28 -10.99 -12.45 5.29
N ALA A 29 -10.35 -12.71 4.15
CA ALA A 29 -9.45 -13.83 3.98
C ALA A 29 -8.24 -13.70 4.93
N ASP A 30 -8.01 -14.74 5.74
CA ASP A 30 -6.84 -14.81 6.60
C ASP A 30 -5.59 -15.14 5.77
N LEU A 31 -4.70 -14.15 5.63
CA LEU A 31 -3.44 -14.25 4.90
C LEU A 31 -2.22 -14.40 5.81
N SER A 32 -2.41 -14.71 7.08
CA SER A 32 -1.33 -14.77 8.07
C SER A 32 -0.19 -15.73 7.69
N GLU A 33 -0.50 -16.84 7.03
CA GLU A 33 0.49 -17.83 6.55
C GLU A 33 1.10 -17.46 5.20
N GLU A 34 0.45 -16.58 4.43
CA GLU A 34 0.88 -16.13 3.09
C GLU A 34 1.69 -14.83 3.13
N THR A 35 1.79 -14.21 4.32
CA THR A 35 2.49 -12.94 4.52
C THR A 35 3.81 -13.13 5.25
N GLU A 36 4.76 -12.28 4.94
CA GLU A 36 6.05 -12.18 5.61
C GLU A 36 6.17 -10.80 6.29
N LYS A 37 6.86 -10.75 7.41
CA LYS A 37 7.22 -9.48 8.04
C LYS A 37 8.63 -9.08 7.61
N LYS A 38 8.75 -7.91 7.01
CA LYS A 38 10.03 -7.26 6.71
C LYS A 38 10.10 -5.95 7.48
N ALA A 39 10.99 -5.86 8.46
CA ALA A 39 11.01 -4.80 9.46
C ALA A 39 9.64 -4.73 10.17
N ASN A 40 8.98 -3.56 10.16
CA ASN A 40 7.67 -3.36 10.78
C ASN A 40 6.50 -3.50 9.77
N LEU A 41 6.78 -3.98 8.54
CA LEU A 41 5.79 -4.06 7.48
C LEU A 41 5.38 -5.50 7.21
N THR A 42 4.07 -5.71 7.04
CA THR A 42 3.52 -6.96 6.52
C THR A 42 3.61 -6.94 5.00
N TYR A 43 4.13 -7.99 4.42
CA TYR A 43 4.33 -8.11 2.99
C TYR A 43 3.74 -9.42 2.48
N ILE A 44 3.02 -9.37 1.36
CA ILE A 44 2.58 -10.55 0.62
C ILE A 44 3.31 -10.59 -0.73
N SER A 45 3.89 -11.75 -1.06
CA SER A 45 4.53 -11.91 -2.37
C SER A 45 3.49 -11.94 -3.49
N TRP A 46 3.88 -11.50 -4.70
CA TRP A 46 2.97 -11.49 -5.84
C TRP A 46 2.43 -12.89 -6.17
N SER A 47 3.24 -13.92 -6.01
CA SER A 47 2.86 -15.31 -6.29
C SER A 47 1.81 -15.83 -5.31
N GLN A 48 1.94 -15.49 -4.04
CA GLN A 48 0.94 -15.85 -3.03
C GLN A 48 -0.36 -15.05 -3.22
N ALA A 49 -0.26 -13.75 -3.45
CA ALA A 49 -1.43 -12.93 -3.74
C ALA A 49 -2.19 -13.46 -4.98
N TRP A 50 -1.48 -13.74 -6.07
CA TRP A 50 -2.06 -14.28 -7.29
C TRP A 50 -2.69 -15.66 -7.08
N LYS A 51 -1.99 -16.57 -6.38
CA LYS A 51 -2.50 -17.91 -6.03
C LYS A 51 -3.84 -17.81 -5.30
N VAL A 52 -3.90 -17.02 -4.21
CA VAL A 52 -5.12 -16.85 -3.43
C VAL A 52 -6.21 -16.20 -4.29
N PHE A 53 -5.88 -15.15 -5.03
CA PHE A 53 -6.83 -14.46 -5.89
C PHE A 53 -7.46 -15.38 -6.95
N LYS A 54 -6.65 -16.28 -7.56
CA LYS A 54 -7.13 -17.27 -8.53
C LYS A 54 -8.04 -18.35 -7.92
N ILE A 55 -7.97 -18.59 -6.60
CA ILE A 55 -8.95 -19.46 -5.93
C ILE A 55 -10.35 -18.83 -5.98
N PHE A 56 -10.44 -17.51 -5.74
CA PHE A 56 -11.70 -16.77 -5.80
C PHE A 56 -12.16 -16.50 -7.23
N TYR A 57 -11.25 -16.10 -8.09
CA TYR A 57 -11.50 -15.72 -9.47
C TYR A 57 -10.64 -16.55 -10.46
N PRO A 58 -11.01 -17.80 -10.77
CA PRO A 58 -10.21 -18.67 -11.67
C PRO A 58 -9.95 -18.08 -13.05
N SER A 59 -10.87 -17.26 -13.57
CA SER A 59 -10.77 -16.57 -14.85
C SER A 59 -10.05 -15.21 -14.79
N ALA A 60 -9.58 -14.78 -13.61
CA ALA A 60 -8.88 -13.50 -13.48
C ALA A 60 -7.65 -13.45 -14.40
N THR A 61 -7.42 -12.28 -14.97
CA THR A 61 -6.29 -11.96 -15.82
C THR A 61 -5.58 -10.72 -15.31
N TYR A 62 -4.36 -10.50 -15.76
CA TYR A 62 -3.61 -9.26 -15.50
C TYR A 62 -3.01 -8.74 -16.79
N LYS A 63 -2.66 -7.47 -16.79
CA LYS A 63 -1.96 -6.81 -17.88
C LYS A 63 -0.83 -5.96 -17.35
N ILE A 64 0.30 -6.02 -18.03
CA ILE A 64 1.43 -5.12 -17.84
C ILE A 64 1.43 -4.18 -19.04
N PHE A 65 1.26 -2.90 -18.80
CA PHE A 65 1.25 -1.91 -19.86
C PHE A 65 2.68 -1.56 -20.26
N THR A 66 2.89 -1.35 -21.55
CA THR A 66 4.16 -0.93 -22.09
C THR A 66 4.08 0.49 -22.64
N ASN A 67 5.15 1.23 -22.50
CA ASN A 67 5.27 2.55 -23.11
C ASN A 67 5.27 2.38 -24.65
N PRO A 68 4.35 3.02 -25.38
CA PRO A 68 4.22 2.84 -26.84
C PRO A 68 5.45 3.29 -27.63
N ASN A 69 6.23 4.20 -27.07
CA ASN A 69 7.42 4.72 -27.76
C ASN A 69 8.65 3.83 -27.61
N THR A 70 8.76 3.11 -26.47
CA THR A 70 9.96 2.32 -26.15
C THR A 70 9.69 0.82 -26.17
N GLY A 71 8.43 0.39 -26.09
CA GLY A 71 8.04 -1.01 -25.90
C GLY A 71 8.36 -1.59 -24.52
N LEU A 72 8.94 -0.79 -23.63
CA LEU A 72 9.33 -1.22 -22.28
C LEU A 72 8.16 -1.08 -21.30
N PRO A 73 8.06 -1.94 -20.26
CA PRO A 73 7.00 -1.88 -19.26
C PRO A 73 7.27 -0.80 -18.18
N VAL A 74 7.82 0.32 -18.59
CA VAL A 74 8.18 1.44 -17.71
C VAL A 74 7.93 2.76 -18.44
N PHE A 75 7.42 3.73 -17.69
CA PHE A 75 7.10 5.08 -18.14
C PHE A 75 8.02 6.05 -17.42
N GLU A 76 8.76 6.85 -18.19
CA GLU A 76 9.73 7.80 -17.67
C GLU A 76 9.18 9.23 -17.76
N SER A 77 9.46 10.01 -16.75
CA SER A 77 9.23 11.46 -16.68
C SER A 77 10.35 12.13 -15.92
N GLU A 78 10.37 13.46 -15.90
CA GLU A 78 11.31 14.22 -15.08
C GLU A 78 11.21 13.89 -13.57
N MET A 79 10.04 13.45 -13.12
CA MET A 79 9.80 13.07 -11.72
C MET A 79 10.38 11.70 -11.37
N GLY A 80 10.55 10.80 -12.36
CA GLY A 80 11.07 9.44 -12.15
C GLY A 80 10.40 8.42 -13.05
N LEU A 81 10.64 7.15 -12.74
CA LEU A 81 10.11 6.00 -13.46
C LEU A 81 8.87 5.46 -12.76
N MET A 82 7.85 5.08 -13.55
CA MET A 82 6.65 4.41 -13.07
C MET A 82 6.34 3.17 -13.89
N VAL A 83 5.73 2.19 -13.27
CA VAL A 83 5.12 1.03 -13.94
C VAL A 83 3.60 1.16 -13.88
N HIS A 84 2.92 0.51 -14.84
CA HIS A 84 1.48 0.50 -14.93
C HIS A 84 1.00 -0.94 -15.14
N THR A 85 0.09 -1.38 -14.29
CA THR A 85 -0.49 -2.73 -14.37
C THR A 85 -2.00 -2.67 -14.17
N SER A 86 -2.69 -3.71 -14.58
CA SER A 86 -4.10 -3.93 -14.22
C SER A 86 -4.36 -5.38 -13.87
N VAL A 87 -5.41 -5.59 -13.09
CA VAL A 87 -5.97 -6.91 -12.79
C VAL A 87 -7.47 -6.87 -13.06
N GLN A 88 -7.94 -7.84 -13.84
CA GLN A 88 -9.33 -7.98 -14.22
C GLN A 88 -9.93 -9.25 -13.61
N ALA A 89 -11.09 -9.11 -12.97
CA ALA A 89 -11.88 -10.21 -12.45
C ALA A 89 -13.37 -9.85 -12.44
N ASP A 90 -14.24 -10.80 -12.80
CA ASP A 90 -15.71 -10.65 -12.82
C ASP A 90 -16.20 -9.40 -13.58
N GLY A 91 -15.54 -9.07 -14.69
CA GLY A 91 -15.87 -7.91 -15.53
C GLY A 91 -15.40 -6.56 -14.98
N ILE A 92 -14.71 -6.54 -13.84
CA ILE A 92 -14.11 -5.33 -13.27
C ILE A 92 -12.60 -5.36 -13.47
N GLU A 93 -12.04 -4.26 -13.95
CA GLU A 93 -10.60 -4.05 -14.07
C GLU A 93 -10.15 -2.93 -13.13
N TYR A 94 -9.15 -3.22 -12.32
CA TYR A 94 -8.48 -2.22 -11.49
C TYR A 94 -7.05 -2.03 -11.95
N GLU A 95 -6.71 -0.78 -12.22
CA GLU A 95 -5.37 -0.36 -12.59
C GLU A 95 -4.59 0.14 -11.38
N ASP A 96 -3.27 0.02 -11.45
CA ASP A 96 -2.36 0.58 -10.48
C ASP A 96 -1.13 1.16 -11.16
N TRP A 97 -0.76 2.36 -10.72
CA TRP A 97 0.49 3.02 -11.06
C TRP A 97 1.41 3.02 -9.85
N LEU A 98 2.63 2.55 -10.02
CA LEU A 98 3.61 2.50 -8.94
C LEU A 98 4.95 3.08 -9.40
N PRO A 99 5.56 3.99 -8.63
CA PRO A 99 6.92 4.43 -8.92
C PRO A 99 7.91 3.27 -8.75
N VAL A 100 8.93 3.25 -9.60
CA VAL A 100 10.12 2.43 -9.39
C VAL A 100 10.91 3.07 -8.25
N MET A 101 11.20 2.30 -7.20
CA MET A 101 11.75 2.83 -5.96
C MET A 101 12.96 2.02 -5.49
N ASP A 102 13.91 2.71 -4.87
CA ASP A 102 15.00 2.09 -4.13
C ASP A 102 14.50 1.42 -2.83
N TYR A 103 15.43 0.81 -2.08
CA TYR A 103 15.12 0.15 -0.80
C TYR A 103 14.66 1.11 0.31
N ASN A 104 14.86 2.42 0.15
CA ASN A 104 14.36 3.47 1.05
C ASN A 104 13.04 4.10 0.56
N ASN A 105 12.34 3.48 -0.40
CA ASN A 105 11.12 3.97 -1.04
C ASN A 105 11.29 5.32 -1.77
N ARG A 106 12.50 5.63 -2.24
CA ARG A 106 12.75 6.84 -3.04
C ARG A 106 12.58 6.52 -4.50
N ALA A 107 11.90 7.42 -5.23
CA ALA A 107 11.71 7.27 -6.67
C ALA A 107 13.06 7.20 -7.39
N MET A 108 13.19 6.26 -8.30
CA MET A 108 14.37 6.10 -9.14
C MET A 108 14.15 6.72 -10.52
N LYS A 109 15.24 7.09 -11.18
CA LYS A 109 15.28 7.60 -12.55
C LYS A 109 16.12 6.68 -13.42
N SER A 110 16.09 6.87 -14.72
CA SER A 110 16.99 6.18 -15.66
C SER A 110 18.46 6.57 -15.51
N VAL A 111 18.73 7.70 -14.85
CA VAL A 111 20.06 8.18 -14.52
C VAL A 111 20.19 8.45 -13.02
N PRO A 112 21.39 8.31 -12.44
CA PRO A 112 21.60 8.64 -11.03
C PRO A 112 21.36 10.13 -10.78
N TYR A 113 20.86 10.46 -9.58
CA TYR A 113 20.68 11.85 -9.17
C TYR A 113 20.92 12.01 -7.67
N THR A 114 21.06 13.25 -7.21
CA THR A 114 21.34 13.57 -5.80
C THR A 114 20.17 14.33 -5.19
N ILE A 115 19.87 14.01 -3.94
CA ILE A 115 18.88 14.68 -3.10
C ILE A 115 19.53 15.22 -1.84
N GLN A 116 18.94 16.26 -1.26
CA GLN A 116 19.31 16.75 0.07
C GLN A 116 18.39 16.08 1.12
N VAL A 117 18.98 15.41 2.10
CA VAL A 117 18.28 14.71 3.18
C VAL A 117 18.75 15.27 4.51
N TYR A 118 17.81 15.59 5.39
CA TYR A 118 18.18 16.02 6.75
C TYR A 118 18.65 14.82 7.56
N ASP A 119 19.89 14.88 8.04
CA ASP A 119 20.44 13.88 8.94
C ASP A 119 20.21 14.28 10.41
N LYS A 120 19.45 13.48 11.14
CA LYS A 120 19.12 13.74 12.55
C LYS A 120 20.31 13.66 13.48
N GLN A 121 21.35 12.90 13.14
CA GLN A 121 22.56 12.77 13.97
C GLN A 121 23.44 14.01 13.86
N SER A 122 23.76 14.42 12.64
CA SER A 122 24.60 15.59 12.39
C SER A 122 23.83 16.91 12.47
N LYS A 123 22.47 16.86 12.48
CA LYS A 123 21.57 18.02 12.40
C LYS A 123 21.85 18.91 11.20
N GLN A 124 22.22 18.31 10.08
CA GLN A 124 22.56 18.99 8.84
C GLN A 124 21.90 18.33 7.64
N TYR A 125 21.74 19.08 6.54
CA TYR A 125 21.38 18.48 5.27
C TYR A 125 22.62 17.86 4.64
N ILE A 126 22.52 16.59 4.29
CA ILE A 126 23.56 15.83 3.59
C ILE A 126 23.08 15.45 2.19
N GLU A 127 24.01 15.41 1.27
CA GLU A 127 23.75 14.89 -0.07
C GLU A 127 23.65 13.37 -0.04
N LYS A 128 22.58 12.84 -0.64
CA LYS A 128 22.41 11.40 -0.83
C LYS A 128 22.20 11.10 -2.30
N ARG A 129 23.04 10.24 -2.85
CA ARG A 129 22.92 9.76 -4.22
C ARG A 129 21.87 8.66 -4.31
N ILE A 130 21.00 8.77 -5.31
CA ILE A 130 20.05 7.74 -5.74
C ILE A 130 20.61 7.17 -7.04
N GLU A 131 20.78 5.86 -7.08
CA GLU A 131 21.29 5.17 -8.27
C GLU A 131 20.23 5.06 -9.35
N ALA A 132 20.68 4.84 -10.59
CA ALA A 132 19.79 4.59 -11.71
C ALA A 132 19.01 3.28 -11.50
N ALA A 133 17.76 3.26 -11.92
CA ALA A 133 16.95 2.04 -11.87
C ALA A 133 17.51 0.98 -12.83
N THR A 134 17.45 -0.26 -12.38
CA THR A 134 17.75 -1.43 -13.16
C THR A 134 16.49 -2.16 -13.63
N THR A 135 16.61 -3.11 -14.52
CA THR A 135 15.49 -3.99 -14.92
C THR A 135 14.95 -4.81 -13.74
N PHE A 136 15.78 -5.08 -12.73
CA PHE A 136 15.38 -5.75 -11.51
C PHE A 136 14.43 -4.86 -10.67
N ASP A 137 14.74 -3.56 -10.54
CA ASP A 137 13.91 -2.60 -9.83
C ASP A 137 12.57 -2.41 -10.54
N CYS A 138 12.58 -2.31 -11.87
CA CYS A 138 11.37 -2.23 -12.68
C CYS A 138 10.50 -3.50 -12.51
N ASN A 139 11.09 -4.69 -12.57
CA ASN A 139 10.36 -5.95 -12.37
C ASN A 139 9.77 -6.02 -10.94
N SER A 140 10.51 -5.60 -9.94
CA SER A 140 10.03 -5.55 -8.55
C SER A 140 8.85 -4.59 -8.40
N ALA A 141 8.90 -3.43 -9.05
CA ALA A 141 7.81 -2.46 -9.07
C ALA A 141 6.56 -3.01 -9.77
N ILE A 142 6.72 -3.72 -10.91
CA ILE A 142 5.61 -4.40 -11.62
C ILE A 142 4.89 -5.39 -10.70
N GLN A 143 5.65 -6.25 -10.02
CA GLN A 143 5.08 -7.25 -9.11
C GLN A 143 4.32 -6.60 -7.94
N ARG A 144 4.87 -5.55 -7.35
CA ARG A 144 4.21 -4.79 -6.28
C ARG A 144 2.96 -4.08 -6.79
N SER A 145 2.99 -3.49 -7.98
CA SER A 145 1.83 -2.84 -8.61
C SER A 145 0.69 -3.85 -8.85
N MET A 146 1.00 -5.05 -9.36
CA MET A 146 0.03 -6.13 -9.52
C MET A 146 -0.64 -6.52 -8.20
N VAL A 147 0.12 -6.65 -7.12
CA VAL A 147 -0.45 -6.98 -5.79
C VAL A 147 -1.37 -5.87 -5.30
N ARG A 148 -1.05 -4.60 -5.55
CA ARG A 148 -1.93 -3.46 -5.20
C ARG A 148 -3.20 -3.44 -6.05
N ALA A 149 -3.12 -3.79 -7.33
CA ALA A 149 -4.30 -3.95 -8.19
C ALA A 149 -5.20 -5.10 -7.68
N ILE A 150 -4.62 -6.24 -7.24
CA ILE A 150 -5.35 -7.33 -6.59
C ILE A 150 -6.02 -6.84 -5.29
N ALA A 151 -5.32 -6.05 -4.48
CA ALA A 151 -5.86 -5.55 -3.22
C ALA A 151 -7.11 -4.68 -3.41
N ARG A 152 -7.23 -3.95 -4.53
CA ARG A 152 -8.45 -3.19 -4.86
C ARG A 152 -9.68 -4.06 -5.08
N HIS A 153 -9.50 -5.34 -5.42
CA HIS A 153 -10.58 -6.33 -5.44
C HIS A 153 -10.95 -6.87 -4.04
N GLY A 154 -10.23 -6.44 -2.99
CA GLY A 154 -10.47 -6.79 -1.58
C GLY A 154 -9.37 -7.62 -0.92
N LEU A 155 -8.55 -8.38 -1.67
CA LEU A 155 -7.58 -9.31 -1.09
C LEU A 155 -6.44 -8.56 -0.38
N GLY A 156 -6.35 -8.74 0.94
CA GLY A 156 -5.26 -8.18 1.74
C GLY A 156 -5.25 -6.66 1.78
N LEU A 157 -6.37 -6.00 1.51
CA LEU A 157 -6.46 -4.53 1.50
C LEU A 157 -6.02 -3.93 2.84
N TYR A 158 -6.28 -4.62 3.94
CA TYR A 158 -5.87 -4.23 5.29
C TYR A 158 -4.34 -4.16 5.48
N ILE A 159 -3.56 -4.86 4.65
CA ILE A 159 -2.09 -4.82 4.70
C ILE A 159 -1.58 -3.41 4.35
N TYR A 160 -2.33 -2.67 3.55
CA TYR A 160 -1.98 -1.32 3.10
C TYR A 160 -2.50 -0.22 4.03
N ASN A 161 -3.27 -0.56 5.08
CA ASN A 161 -3.69 0.42 6.07
C ASN A 161 -2.47 0.97 6.83
N GLY A 162 -2.22 2.26 6.72
CA GLY A 162 -1.06 2.94 7.31
C GLY A 162 0.19 3.05 6.41
N PHE A 163 0.19 2.46 5.22
CA PHE A 163 1.32 2.58 4.29
C PHE A 163 1.48 3.98 3.68
N GLU A 164 0.43 4.78 3.67
CA GLU A 164 0.45 6.14 3.13
C GLU A 164 1.31 7.11 3.97
N HIS A 165 1.69 6.70 5.18
CA HIS A 165 2.52 7.50 6.09
C HIS A 165 3.98 7.06 6.16
N ILE A 166 4.41 6.05 5.38
CA ILE A 166 5.78 5.56 5.37
C ILE A 166 6.59 6.19 4.22
N CYS A 167 6.28 7.41 3.88
CA CYS A 167 7.19 8.23 3.13
C CYS A 167 8.03 9.02 4.13
N ASP A 168 9.25 8.53 4.35
CA ASP A 168 10.30 9.20 5.09
C ASP A 168 10.26 9.07 6.64
N ASP A 169 11.02 8.11 7.15
CA ASP A 169 11.38 8.03 8.59
C ASP A 169 12.23 9.23 9.07
N SER A 170 12.51 10.20 8.21
CA SER A 170 13.30 11.38 8.52
C SER A 170 12.48 12.57 9.02
N GLU A 171 11.14 12.59 8.85
CA GLU A 171 10.29 13.73 9.20
C GLU A 171 8.99 13.34 9.93
N GLN A 172 9.08 12.67 11.07
CA GLN A 172 7.96 12.69 12.00
C GLN A 172 8.26 13.70 13.12
N PRO A 173 7.60 14.87 13.16
CA PRO A 173 7.51 15.62 14.39
C PRO A 173 6.72 14.74 15.37
N THR A 174 7.36 14.35 16.46
CA THR A 174 6.70 13.67 17.59
C THR A 174 5.67 14.64 18.20
N ASN A 175 4.48 14.68 17.65
CA ASN A 175 3.33 15.27 18.34
C ASN A 175 2.86 14.26 19.39
N ASN A 176 3.54 14.27 20.51
CA ASN A 176 2.98 13.79 21.77
C ASN A 176 1.80 14.67 22.13
N VAL A 177 0.63 14.35 21.63
CA VAL A 177 -0.63 14.85 22.19
C VAL A 177 -0.84 14.09 23.48
N THR A 178 -0.26 14.60 24.55
CA THR A 178 -0.64 14.25 25.91
C THR A 178 -2.06 14.74 26.13
N THR A 179 -3.02 13.84 26.03
CA THR A 179 -4.39 14.11 26.45
C THR A 179 -4.39 14.27 27.97
N GLN A 180 -4.20 15.48 28.45
CA GLN A 180 -4.46 15.80 29.85
C GLN A 180 -5.97 15.71 30.06
N GLN A 181 -6.40 14.66 30.74
CA GLN A 181 -7.70 14.58 31.37
C GLN A 181 -7.78 15.71 32.40
N LYS A 182 -8.59 16.73 32.13
CA LYS A 182 -8.97 17.72 33.13
C LYS A 182 -9.84 17.04 34.17
N GLY A 183 -9.24 16.72 35.30
CA GLY A 183 -9.94 16.35 36.52
C GLY A 183 -10.83 17.52 36.99
N ASN A 184 -12.07 17.17 37.17
CA ASN A 184 -13.11 18.03 37.72
C ASN A 184 -12.84 18.25 39.23
N VAL A 185 -12.41 19.43 39.64
CA VAL A 185 -12.30 19.80 41.06
C VAL A 185 -13.41 20.79 41.38
N ASN A 186 -14.48 20.27 41.97
CA ASN A 186 -15.47 21.07 42.69
C ASN A 186 -14.80 21.65 43.93
N GLN A 187 -14.71 22.97 44.03
CA GLN A 187 -14.50 23.68 45.31
C GLN A 187 -15.70 24.53 45.63
N PRO A 188 -16.18 24.51 46.90
CA PRO A 188 -17.34 25.27 47.33
C PRO A 188 -16.97 26.75 47.63
N VAL A 189 -17.83 27.64 47.15
CA VAL A 189 -17.74 29.09 47.40
C VAL A 189 -18.06 29.37 48.84
N GLN A 190 -17.11 29.88 49.62
CA GLN A 190 -17.35 30.50 50.92
C GLN A 190 -17.77 31.96 50.71
N ARG A 191 -18.99 32.30 51.16
CA ARG A 191 -19.48 33.68 51.36
C ARG A 191 -18.78 34.27 52.58
N GLN A 192 -18.01 35.31 52.40
CA GLN A 192 -17.66 36.23 53.49
C GLN A 192 -18.72 37.31 53.59
N GLN A 193 -19.36 37.42 54.78
CA GLN A 193 -20.12 38.55 55.17
C GLN A 193 -19.16 39.56 55.80
N ASN A 194 -19.22 40.78 55.33
CA ASN A 194 -18.60 41.91 56.02
C ASN A 194 -19.70 42.76 56.71
N ASN A 195 -19.45 43.03 57.98
CA ASN A 195 -20.02 44.14 58.73
C ASN A 195 -19.51 45.48 58.21
#